data_d1a38092407bc72081e45690ab066e92
#
_entry.id   d1a38092407bc72081e45690ab066e92
#
_cell.length_a   1.000
_cell.length_b   1.000
_cell.length_c   1.000
_cell.angle_alpha   90.00
_cell.angle_beta   90.00
_cell.angle_gamma   90.00
#
_symmetry.space_group_name_H-M   'P 1'
#
loop_
_entity.id
_entity.type
_entity.pdbx_description
1 polymer ?
#
loop_
_entity_poly.entity_id
_entity_poly.type
_entity_poly.pdbx_seq_one_letter_code
_entity_poly.pdbx_strand_id
1 'polypeptide(L)'
;MLLHVEIVCFFCYYIDMGYHIDTGLIKEKFATPCECPLCEIQKIVEEQFLHEFLNDAVMEDSARAKVNKLGFCGKHFDMLFARPNKLSVALQITTRTNTLQKLLTNVKSVSQAKKQAKALEKQSTTCIICDLTNESMVKYYKTVAQLFNKEKDFYKTLLSTKGFCLKHYSALLNYASYAGFTANAYVEFLSGIESRNFERLQSELKVFCDKHDYRNAREPLGNAEDSLKRMGEKLYGKKYQ
;
A
#
# COMPACT_ATOMS: atom_id res chain seq x y z
N MET A 1 -40.26 21.38 -10.89
CA MET A 1 -38.93 21.45 -11.50
C MET A 1 -37.98 20.71 -10.57
N LEU A 2 -37.90 19.39 -10.77
CA LEU A 2 -37.14 18.48 -9.92
C LEU A 2 -35.72 18.38 -10.47
N LEU A 3 -34.76 18.89 -9.72
CA LEU A 3 -33.33 18.67 -9.99
C LEU A 3 -32.98 17.22 -9.61
N HIS A 4 -32.85 16.35 -10.60
CA HIS A 4 -32.18 15.06 -10.46
C HIS A 4 -30.69 15.36 -10.28
N VAL A 5 -30.23 15.28 -9.05
CA VAL A 5 -28.80 15.13 -8.78
C VAL A 5 -28.48 13.67 -9.06
N GLU A 6 -27.89 13.42 -10.21
CA GLU A 6 -27.28 12.12 -10.50
C GLU A 6 -26.11 11.92 -9.52
N ILE A 7 -26.37 11.14 -8.47
CA ILE A 7 -25.33 10.58 -7.63
C ILE A 7 -24.63 9.52 -8.51
N VAL A 8 -23.63 9.94 -9.25
CA VAL A 8 -22.76 9.04 -10.00
C VAL A 8 -22.08 8.13 -8.98
N CYS A 9 -22.40 6.85 -9.01
CA CYS A 9 -21.83 5.81 -8.17
C CYS A 9 -20.29 5.83 -8.30
N PHE A 10 -19.62 6.37 -7.30
CA PHE A 10 -18.15 6.47 -7.26
C PHE A 10 -17.49 5.10 -7.42
N PHE A 11 -18.17 4.03 -7.03
CA PHE A 11 -17.69 2.65 -7.12
C PHE A 11 -17.72 2.09 -8.56
N CYS A 12 -18.72 2.45 -9.37
CA CYS A 12 -18.75 2.13 -10.80
C CYS A 12 -17.63 2.87 -11.57
N TYR A 13 -17.31 4.08 -11.13
CA TYR A 13 -16.24 4.89 -11.71
C TYR A 13 -14.86 4.25 -11.53
N TYR A 14 -14.67 3.45 -10.45
CA TYR A 14 -13.40 2.79 -10.15
C TYR A 14 -13.12 1.53 -10.99
N ILE A 15 -14.11 0.92 -11.62
CA ILE A 15 -13.97 -0.38 -12.29
C ILE A 15 -13.78 -0.27 -13.81
N ASP A 16 -14.29 0.77 -14.48
CA ASP A 16 -14.40 0.77 -15.95
C ASP A 16 -13.81 1.99 -16.69
N MET A 17 -13.31 2.99 -16.01
CA MET A 17 -12.61 4.09 -16.66
C MET A 17 -11.10 3.95 -16.44
N GLY A 18 -10.33 4.05 -17.53
CA GLY A 18 -8.87 4.15 -17.48
C GLY A 18 -8.47 5.28 -16.54
N TYR A 19 -8.31 4.98 -15.26
CA TYR A 19 -7.96 5.92 -14.23
C TYR A 19 -6.72 6.68 -14.67
N HIS A 20 -6.90 7.94 -14.98
CA HIS A 20 -5.81 8.89 -14.89
C HIS A 20 -5.46 9.00 -13.41
N ILE A 21 -4.41 8.30 -12.99
CA ILE A 21 -3.82 8.53 -11.67
C ILE A 21 -3.45 10.00 -11.62
N ASP A 22 -3.90 10.64 -10.54
CA ASP A 22 -3.52 12.02 -10.27
C ASP A 22 -2.00 12.10 -10.15
N THR A 23 -1.36 12.56 -11.23
CA THR A 23 0.08 12.80 -11.27
C THR A 23 0.49 13.87 -10.26
N GLY A 24 -0.44 14.70 -9.80
CA GLY A 24 -0.24 15.69 -8.75
C GLY A 24 0.16 15.03 -7.43
N LEU A 25 -0.54 13.96 -7.02
CA LEU A 25 -0.18 13.22 -5.79
C LEU A 25 1.22 12.60 -5.88
N ILE A 26 1.59 12.06 -7.05
CA ILE A 26 2.96 11.54 -7.25
C ILE A 26 3.98 12.67 -7.05
N LYS A 27 3.79 13.80 -7.75
CA LYS A 27 4.71 14.95 -7.68
C LYS A 27 4.81 15.51 -6.26
N GLU A 28 3.69 15.66 -5.57
CA GLU A 28 3.63 16.12 -4.19
C GLU A 28 4.43 15.21 -3.25
N LYS A 29 4.16 13.89 -3.29
CA LYS A 29 4.79 12.95 -2.36
C LYS A 29 6.27 12.72 -2.68
N PHE A 30 6.64 12.76 -3.96
CA PHE A 30 8.03 12.64 -4.38
C PHE A 30 8.87 13.91 -4.05
N ALA A 31 8.23 15.07 -3.95
CA ALA A 31 8.87 16.30 -3.48
C ALA A 31 8.94 16.39 -1.94
N THR A 32 8.16 15.60 -1.22
CA THR A 32 8.12 15.61 0.25
C THR A 32 9.27 14.78 0.83
N PRO A 33 10.08 15.31 1.76
CA PRO A 33 11.16 14.54 2.38
C PRO A 33 10.66 13.34 3.17
N CYS A 34 10.91 12.14 2.66
CA CYS A 34 10.60 10.87 3.33
C CYS A 34 11.50 9.76 2.78
N GLU A 35 11.64 8.65 3.49
CA GLU A 35 12.49 7.53 3.04
C GLU A 35 11.87 6.74 1.89
N CYS A 36 10.53 6.81 1.70
CA CYS A 36 9.84 6.16 0.57
C CYS A 36 8.54 6.87 0.25
N PRO A 37 8.47 7.68 -0.83
CA PRO A 37 7.25 8.39 -1.20
C PRO A 37 6.08 7.46 -1.56
N LEU A 38 6.37 6.27 -2.08
CA LEU A 38 5.33 5.28 -2.39
C LEU A 38 4.68 4.66 -1.14
N CYS A 39 5.37 4.65 0.01
CA CYS A 39 4.71 4.30 1.27
C CYS A 39 3.66 5.35 1.66
N GLU A 40 3.96 6.64 1.48
CA GLU A 40 3.01 7.71 1.77
C GLU A 40 1.78 7.64 0.83
N ILE A 41 2.00 7.37 -0.46
CA ILE A 41 0.91 7.16 -1.42
C ILE A 41 0.08 5.93 -1.03
N GLN A 42 0.72 4.80 -0.71
CA GLN A 42 0.02 3.59 -0.31
C GLN A 42 -0.86 3.82 0.91
N LYS A 43 -0.38 4.61 1.89
CA LYS A 43 -1.17 5.00 3.07
C LYS A 43 -2.44 5.74 2.68
N ILE A 44 -2.31 6.75 1.79
CA ILE A 44 -3.46 7.55 1.35
C ILE A 44 -4.49 6.66 0.65
N VAL A 45 -4.03 5.78 -0.24
CA VAL A 45 -4.90 4.83 -0.95
C VAL A 45 -5.59 3.86 0.01
N GLU A 46 -4.86 3.33 0.98
CA GLU A 46 -5.41 2.44 2.02
C GLU A 46 -6.48 3.15 2.86
N GLU A 47 -6.21 4.40 3.26
CA GLU A 47 -7.15 5.24 4.01
C GLU A 47 -8.42 5.57 3.22
N GLN A 48 -8.31 5.81 1.92
CA GLN A 48 -9.46 6.03 1.05
C GLN A 48 -10.37 4.81 1.02
N PHE A 49 -9.83 3.60 0.85
CA PHE A 49 -10.63 2.38 0.87
C PHE A 49 -11.23 2.11 2.25
N LEU A 50 -10.50 2.34 3.33
CA LEU A 50 -11.05 2.23 4.68
C LEU A 50 -12.25 3.17 4.88
N HIS A 51 -12.15 4.41 4.42
CA HIS A 51 -13.25 5.37 4.48
C HIS A 51 -14.45 4.92 3.65
N GLU A 52 -14.20 4.44 2.44
CA GLU A 52 -15.23 3.96 1.53
C GLU A 52 -16.01 2.78 2.11
N PHE A 53 -15.31 1.76 2.65
CA PHE A 53 -15.95 0.60 3.27
C PHE A 53 -16.67 0.91 4.59
N LEU A 54 -16.42 2.04 5.21
CA LEU A 54 -17.16 2.49 6.40
C LEU A 54 -18.41 3.31 6.08
N ASN A 55 -18.49 3.90 4.89
CA ASN A 55 -19.55 4.83 4.53
C ASN A 55 -20.35 4.33 3.31
N ASP A 56 -19.88 4.63 2.12
CA ASP A 56 -20.68 4.46 0.89
C ASP A 56 -20.87 2.99 0.49
N ALA A 57 -19.78 2.21 0.57
CA ALA A 57 -19.77 0.81 0.12
C ALA A 57 -20.68 -0.11 0.94
N VAL A 58 -21.05 0.26 2.18
CA VAL A 58 -21.95 -0.55 3.02
C VAL A 58 -23.33 -0.69 2.43
N MET A 59 -23.81 0.36 1.74
CA MET A 59 -25.14 0.39 1.13
C MET A 59 -25.18 -0.23 -0.27
N GLU A 60 -24.02 -0.53 -0.85
CA GLU A 60 -23.92 -1.07 -2.20
C GLU A 60 -23.84 -2.59 -2.24
N ASP A 61 -24.73 -3.23 -2.99
CA ASP A 61 -24.78 -4.70 -3.12
C ASP A 61 -23.51 -5.28 -3.75
N SER A 62 -22.93 -4.56 -4.71
CA SER A 62 -21.68 -4.96 -5.37
C SER A 62 -20.48 -5.00 -4.43
N ALA A 63 -20.37 -3.99 -3.56
CA ALA A 63 -19.33 -3.92 -2.55
C ALA A 63 -19.50 -4.97 -1.45
N ARG A 64 -20.74 -5.15 -0.97
CA ARG A 64 -21.07 -6.21 -0.02
C ARG A 64 -20.77 -7.60 -0.56
N ALA A 65 -21.06 -7.86 -1.83
CA ALA A 65 -20.72 -9.14 -2.48
C ALA A 65 -19.19 -9.39 -2.49
N LYS A 66 -18.38 -8.36 -2.75
CA LYS A 66 -16.91 -8.46 -2.69
C LYS A 66 -16.42 -8.71 -1.27
N VAL A 67 -16.92 -7.98 -0.27
CA VAL A 67 -16.60 -8.22 1.14
C VAL A 67 -17.00 -9.64 1.56
N ASN A 68 -18.17 -10.14 1.15
CA ASN A 68 -18.59 -11.50 1.43
C ASN A 68 -17.66 -12.56 0.83
N LYS A 69 -17.07 -12.27 -0.32
CA LYS A 69 -16.14 -13.18 -1.00
C LYS A 69 -14.74 -13.14 -0.40
N LEU A 70 -14.20 -11.96 -0.11
CA LEU A 70 -12.80 -11.74 0.24
C LEU A 70 -12.57 -11.47 1.72
N GLY A 71 -13.52 -10.83 2.39
CA GLY A 71 -13.41 -10.41 3.79
C GLY A 71 -12.35 -9.33 4.02
N PHE A 72 -11.93 -9.21 5.27
CA PHE A 72 -10.84 -8.34 5.72
C PHE A 72 -9.78 -9.18 6.42
N CYS A 73 -8.51 -8.83 6.25
CA CYS A 73 -7.44 -9.39 7.09
C CYS A 73 -7.45 -8.74 8.48
N GLY A 74 -6.74 -9.34 9.45
CA GLY A 74 -6.69 -8.82 10.83
C GLY A 74 -6.30 -7.34 10.89
N LYS A 75 -5.25 -6.93 10.18
CA LYS A 75 -4.82 -5.52 10.11
C LYS A 75 -5.96 -4.59 9.70
N HIS A 76 -6.63 -4.88 8.58
CA HIS A 76 -7.68 -4.00 8.06
C HIS A 76 -8.96 -4.07 8.89
N PHE A 77 -9.26 -5.23 9.49
CA PHE A 77 -10.34 -5.32 10.46
C PHE A 77 -10.08 -4.41 11.67
N ASP A 78 -8.88 -4.45 12.24
CA ASP A 78 -8.51 -3.60 13.38
C ASP A 78 -8.59 -2.11 13.03
N MET A 79 -8.11 -1.73 11.82
CA MET A 79 -8.19 -0.35 11.34
C MET A 79 -9.64 0.11 11.14
N LEU A 80 -10.52 -0.74 10.62
CA LEU A 80 -11.96 -0.47 10.51
C LEU A 80 -12.62 -0.39 11.89
N PHE A 81 -12.29 -1.34 12.77
CA PHE A 81 -12.83 -1.41 14.13
C PHE A 81 -12.38 -0.23 15.00
N ALA A 82 -11.20 0.33 14.79
CA ALA A 82 -10.74 1.52 15.50
C ALA A 82 -11.55 2.79 15.19
N ARG A 83 -12.36 2.79 14.12
CA ARG A 83 -13.13 3.97 13.66
C ARG A 83 -14.52 4.05 14.29
N PRO A 84 -15.16 5.25 14.30
CA PRO A 84 -16.45 5.46 15.00
C PRO A 84 -17.60 4.62 14.46
N ASN A 85 -17.68 4.41 13.13
CA ASN A 85 -18.83 3.76 12.47
C ASN A 85 -18.82 2.23 12.65
N LYS A 86 -19.09 1.77 13.87
CA LYS A 86 -19.15 0.33 14.22
C LYS A 86 -20.28 -0.41 13.53
N LEU A 87 -21.40 0.27 13.26
CA LEU A 87 -22.55 -0.37 12.61
C LEU A 87 -22.20 -0.83 11.20
N SER A 88 -21.51 0.00 10.42
CA SER A 88 -21.06 -0.36 9.07
C SER A 88 -20.17 -1.62 9.08
N VAL A 89 -19.23 -1.69 10.02
CA VAL A 89 -18.37 -2.86 10.18
C VAL A 89 -19.20 -4.09 10.56
N ALA A 90 -20.12 -3.95 11.54
CA ALA A 90 -20.96 -5.06 12.01
C ALA A 90 -21.84 -5.64 10.90
N LEU A 91 -22.46 -4.79 10.07
CA LEU A 91 -23.30 -5.23 8.94
C LEU A 91 -22.50 -6.07 7.93
N GLN A 92 -21.30 -5.61 7.57
CA GLN A 92 -20.42 -6.34 6.63
C GLN A 92 -19.95 -7.66 7.22
N ILE A 93 -19.54 -7.68 8.49
CA ILE A 93 -19.10 -8.90 9.17
C ILE A 93 -20.25 -9.89 9.34
N THR A 94 -21.46 -9.44 9.69
CA THR A 94 -22.66 -10.31 9.80
C THR A 94 -22.92 -11.03 8.48
N THR A 95 -22.92 -10.31 7.35
CA THR A 95 -23.14 -10.93 6.04
C THR A 95 -22.03 -11.93 5.69
N ARG A 96 -20.78 -11.56 5.98
CA ARG A 96 -19.61 -12.43 5.79
C ARG A 96 -19.70 -13.69 6.66
N THR A 97 -20.07 -13.55 7.93
CA THR A 97 -20.21 -14.68 8.87
C THR A 97 -21.26 -15.67 8.38
N ASN A 98 -22.42 -15.20 7.91
CA ASN A 98 -23.47 -16.04 7.33
C ASN A 98 -22.95 -16.83 6.09
N THR A 99 -22.06 -16.24 5.31
CA THR A 99 -21.43 -16.92 4.17
C THR A 99 -20.44 -17.98 4.64
N LEU A 100 -19.63 -17.69 5.63
CA LEU A 100 -18.62 -18.62 6.16
C LEU A 100 -19.26 -19.78 6.94
N GLN A 101 -20.36 -19.52 7.63
CA GLN A 101 -21.08 -20.56 8.37
C GLN A 101 -21.48 -21.75 7.46
N LYS A 102 -21.78 -21.47 6.19
CA LYS A 102 -22.09 -22.51 5.19
C LYS A 102 -20.90 -23.42 4.88
N LEU A 103 -19.67 -22.97 5.16
CA LEU A 103 -18.44 -23.75 5.01
C LEU A 103 -18.15 -24.60 6.25
N LEU A 104 -18.70 -24.22 7.42
CA LEU A 104 -18.52 -24.91 8.69
C LEU A 104 -19.54 -26.06 8.83
N THR A 105 -19.36 -27.09 8.01
CA THR A 105 -20.21 -28.29 8.05
C THR A 105 -19.61 -29.37 8.92
N ASN A 106 -20.45 -30.28 9.44
CA ASN A 106 -19.97 -31.43 10.18
C ASN A 106 -19.15 -32.36 9.27
N VAL A 107 -17.87 -32.49 9.57
CA VAL A 107 -16.96 -33.38 8.84
C VAL A 107 -16.92 -34.76 9.53
N LYS A 108 -17.09 -35.80 8.72
CA LYS A 108 -17.12 -37.19 9.22
C LYS A 108 -15.93 -38.04 8.79
N SER A 109 -15.04 -37.47 7.96
CA SER A 109 -13.85 -38.14 7.46
C SER A 109 -12.66 -37.20 7.32
N VAL A 110 -11.44 -37.77 7.34
CA VAL A 110 -10.20 -37.03 7.13
C VAL A 110 -10.18 -36.33 5.76
N SER A 111 -10.75 -36.95 4.73
CA SER A 111 -10.83 -36.36 3.40
C SER A 111 -11.71 -35.11 3.39
N GLN A 112 -12.88 -35.16 4.04
CA GLN A 112 -13.77 -34.01 4.21
C GLN A 112 -13.09 -32.89 5.03
N ALA A 113 -12.40 -33.25 6.11
CA ALA A 113 -11.65 -32.29 6.94
C ALA A 113 -10.58 -31.56 6.14
N LYS A 114 -9.79 -32.28 5.32
CA LYS A 114 -8.78 -31.65 4.45
C LYS A 114 -9.40 -30.70 3.41
N LYS A 115 -10.54 -31.05 2.84
CA LYS A 115 -11.27 -30.19 1.89
C LYS A 115 -11.78 -28.91 2.56
N GLN A 116 -12.38 -29.06 3.74
CA GLN A 116 -12.86 -27.92 4.53
C GLN A 116 -11.70 -27.02 4.96
N ALA A 117 -10.57 -27.59 5.45
CA ALA A 117 -9.39 -26.85 5.85
C ALA A 117 -8.85 -25.95 4.72
N LYS A 118 -8.70 -26.49 3.50
CA LYS A 118 -8.29 -25.70 2.33
C LYS A 118 -9.25 -24.56 2.00
N ALA A 119 -10.56 -24.80 2.13
CA ALA A 119 -11.56 -23.77 1.90
C ALA A 119 -11.48 -22.65 2.95
N LEU A 120 -11.29 -22.98 4.21
CA LEU A 120 -11.14 -22.03 5.31
C LEU A 120 -9.82 -21.26 5.22
N GLU A 121 -8.71 -21.94 4.90
CA GLU A 121 -7.40 -21.32 4.67
C GLU A 121 -7.48 -20.24 3.59
N LYS A 122 -8.11 -20.56 2.45
CA LYS A 122 -8.33 -19.58 1.37
C LYS A 122 -9.12 -18.37 1.87
N GLN A 123 -10.11 -18.57 2.72
CA GLN A 123 -10.94 -17.48 3.25
C GLN A 123 -10.21 -16.61 4.28
N SER A 124 -9.24 -17.18 5.00
CA SER A 124 -8.46 -16.47 6.02
C SER A 124 -7.32 -15.63 5.44
N THR A 125 -6.90 -15.89 4.19
CA THR A 125 -5.77 -15.21 3.54
C THR A 125 -6.17 -14.08 2.60
N THR A 126 -7.47 -13.90 2.33
CA THR A 126 -7.98 -12.86 1.43
C THR A 126 -8.38 -11.58 2.17
N CYS A 127 -8.28 -10.44 1.49
CA CYS A 127 -8.72 -9.15 2.02
C CYS A 127 -9.01 -8.17 0.88
N ILE A 128 -10.25 -7.67 0.82
CA ILE A 128 -10.66 -6.74 -0.23
C ILE A 128 -9.83 -5.44 -0.24
N ILE A 129 -9.51 -4.89 0.93
CA ILE A 129 -8.73 -3.65 1.03
C ILE A 129 -7.29 -3.87 0.56
N CYS A 130 -6.67 -5.03 0.92
CA CYS A 130 -5.35 -5.39 0.40
C CYS A 130 -5.35 -5.46 -1.13
N ASP A 131 -6.34 -6.14 -1.71
CA ASP A 131 -6.43 -6.35 -3.16
C ASP A 131 -6.60 -5.01 -3.88
N LEU A 132 -7.55 -4.17 -3.46
CA LEU A 132 -7.79 -2.85 -4.05
C LEU A 132 -6.59 -1.91 -3.90
N THR A 133 -5.95 -1.93 -2.73
CA THR A 133 -4.73 -1.13 -2.50
C THR A 133 -3.61 -1.58 -3.43
N ASN A 134 -3.39 -2.89 -3.58
CA ASN A 134 -2.36 -3.40 -4.46
C ASN A 134 -2.67 -3.10 -5.94
N GLU A 135 -3.91 -3.25 -6.38
CA GLU A 135 -4.34 -2.88 -7.74
C GLU A 135 -4.09 -1.40 -8.03
N SER A 136 -4.42 -0.53 -7.08
CA SER A 136 -4.15 0.90 -7.19
C SER A 136 -2.65 1.20 -7.25
N MET A 137 -1.86 0.58 -6.37
CA MET A 137 -0.41 0.77 -6.35
C MET A 137 0.26 0.33 -7.66
N VAL A 138 -0.23 -0.73 -8.31
CA VAL A 138 0.25 -1.13 -9.65
C VAL A 138 0.10 0.00 -10.66
N LYS A 139 -1.01 0.74 -10.61
CA LYS A 139 -1.22 1.91 -11.49
C LYS A 139 -0.19 3.01 -11.19
N TYR A 140 0.10 3.27 -9.90
CA TYR A 140 1.13 4.24 -9.50
C TYR A 140 2.52 3.84 -10.01
N TYR A 141 2.92 2.57 -9.89
CA TYR A 141 4.23 2.13 -10.41
C TYR A 141 4.36 2.36 -11.92
N LYS A 142 3.32 2.01 -12.68
CA LYS A 142 3.27 2.26 -14.13
C LYS A 142 3.35 3.75 -14.45
N THR A 143 2.61 4.58 -13.72
CA THR A 143 2.59 6.03 -13.94
C THR A 143 3.93 6.68 -13.61
N VAL A 144 4.62 6.26 -12.55
CA VAL A 144 5.98 6.75 -12.24
C VAL A 144 6.94 6.46 -13.40
N ALA A 145 6.92 5.25 -13.94
CA ALA A 145 7.74 4.91 -15.11
C ALA A 145 7.37 5.74 -16.36
N GLN A 146 6.07 5.95 -16.60
CA GLN A 146 5.60 6.79 -17.71
C GLN A 146 6.00 8.26 -17.56
N LEU A 147 5.94 8.82 -16.34
CA LEU A 147 6.36 10.19 -16.05
C LEU A 147 7.85 10.41 -16.34
N PHE A 148 8.69 9.44 -15.99
CA PHE A 148 10.12 9.49 -16.32
C PHE A 148 10.37 9.60 -17.82
N ASN A 149 9.58 8.94 -18.64
CA ASN A 149 9.68 9.01 -20.10
C ASN A 149 9.09 10.29 -20.70
N LYS A 150 7.97 10.77 -20.15
CA LYS A 150 7.17 11.85 -20.78
C LYS A 150 7.54 13.24 -20.27
N GLU A 151 7.96 13.38 -19.02
CA GLU A 151 8.21 14.66 -18.37
C GLU A 151 9.70 14.90 -18.13
N LYS A 152 10.29 15.84 -18.89
CA LYS A 152 11.73 16.12 -18.84
C LYS A 152 12.24 16.51 -17.44
N ASP A 153 11.41 17.10 -16.59
CA ASP A 153 11.83 17.55 -15.26
C ASP A 153 11.54 16.51 -14.15
N PHE A 154 10.79 15.45 -14.45
CA PHE A 154 10.44 14.45 -13.43
C PHE A 154 11.68 13.71 -12.91
N TYR A 155 12.74 13.55 -13.72
CA TYR A 155 13.99 12.96 -13.23
C TYR A 155 14.62 13.77 -12.08
N LYS A 156 14.44 15.12 -12.06
CA LYS A 156 14.93 15.97 -10.96
C LYS A 156 14.17 15.67 -9.65
N THR A 157 12.84 15.53 -9.77
CA THR A 157 11.99 15.14 -8.64
C THR A 157 12.37 13.76 -8.10
N LEU A 158 12.62 12.79 -9.01
CA LEU A 158 13.08 11.46 -8.63
C LEU A 158 14.45 11.52 -7.91
N LEU A 159 15.39 12.30 -8.46
CA LEU A 159 16.74 12.47 -7.92
C LEU A 159 16.74 13.07 -6.52
N SER A 160 15.77 13.93 -6.20
CA SER A 160 15.64 14.56 -4.90
C SER A 160 15.07 13.63 -3.83
N THR A 161 14.53 12.47 -4.21
CA THR A 161 13.99 11.49 -3.25
C THR A 161 15.10 10.82 -2.45
N LYS A 162 14.76 10.33 -1.29
CA LYS A 162 15.62 9.45 -0.49
C LYS A 162 15.50 7.97 -0.91
N GLY A 163 15.06 7.70 -2.15
CA GLY A 163 14.85 6.37 -2.68
C GLY A 163 13.54 5.72 -2.21
N PHE A 164 13.51 4.41 -2.11
CA PHE A 164 12.30 3.63 -1.86
C PHE A 164 12.56 2.53 -0.83
N CYS A 165 11.52 1.97 -0.22
CA CYS A 165 11.68 0.73 0.54
C CYS A 165 11.82 -0.47 -0.42
N LEU A 166 12.40 -1.58 0.04
CA LEU A 166 12.69 -2.75 -0.81
C LEU A 166 11.46 -3.24 -1.58
N LYS A 167 10.28 -3.26 -0.94
CA LYS A 167 9.02 -3.64 -1.59
C LYS A 167 8.70 -2.73 -2.77
N HIS A 168 8.76 -1.42 -2.58
CA HIS A 168 8.38 -0.47 -3.62
C HIS A 168 9.47 -0.32 -4.68
N TYR A 169 10.74 -0.41 -4.32
CA TYR A 169 11.85 -0.47 -5.28
C TYR A 169 11.71 -1.67 -6.22
N SER A 170 11.51 -2.88 -5.66
CA SER A 170 11.25 -4.09 -6.44
C SER A 170 10.05 -3.93 -7.39
N ALA A 171 8.96 -3.31 -6.91
CA ALA A 171 7.79 -3.05 -7.74
C ALA A 171 8.09 -2.08 -8.89
N LEU A 172 8.83 -0.98 -8.64
CA LEU A 172 9.23 -0.05 -9.71
C LEU A 172 10.07 -0.74 -10.78
N LEU A 173 11.00 -1.64 -10.40
CA LEU A 173 11.78 -2.42 -11.35
C LEU A 173 10.89 -3.36 -12.17
N ASN A 174 9.91 -4.04 -11.56
CA ASN A 174 8.99 -4.93 -12.26
C ASN A 174 8.12 -4.22 -13.30
N TYR A 175 7.82 -2.93 -13.09
CA TYR A 175 7.03 -2.13 -14.02
C TYR A 175 7.86 -1.16 -14.86
N ALA A 176 9.19 -1.32 -14.90
CA ALA A 176 10.11 -0.42 -15.61
C ALA A 176 9.84 -0.34 -17.13
N SER A 177 9.32 -1.42 -17.74
CA SER A 177 8.97 -1.43 -19.19
C SER A 177 7.97 -0.36 -19.59
N TYR A 178 7.17 0.16 -18.64
CA TYR A 178 6.25 1.27 -18.89
C TYR A 178 6.94 2.63 -19.12
N ALA A 179 8.25 2.72 -18.87
CA ALA A 179 9.06 3.86 -19.29
C ALA A 179 9.41 3.85 -20.80
N GLY A 180 8.93 2.85 -21.56
CA GLY A 180 9.08 2.79 -23.00
C GLY A 180 10.55 2.83 -23.45
N PHE A 181 10.92 3.75 -24.33
CA PHE A 181 12.27 3.86 -24.86
C PHE A 181 13.34 4.18 -23.80
N THR A 182 12.95 4.77 -22.67
CA THR A 182 13.84 5.15 -21.58
C THR A 182 13.92 4.10 -20.49
N ALA A 183 13.35 2.89 -20.67
CA ALA A 183 13.27 1.87 -19.64
C ALA A 183 14.63 1.49 -19.04
N ASN A 184 15.66 1.31 -19.86
CA ASN A 184 17.01 0.99 -19.37
C ASN A 184 17.61 2.16 -18.55
N ALA A 185 17.48 3.39 -19.06
CA ALA A 185 17.93 4.59 -18.34
C ALA A 185 17.14 4.77 -17.02
N TYR A 186 15.84 4.47 -17.01
CA TYR A 186 15.02 4.50 -15.81
C TYR A 186 15.52 3.53 -14.75
N VAL A 187 15.81 2.27 -15.12
CA VAL A 187 16.32 1.24 -14.20
C VAL A 187 17.68 1.64 -13.63
N GLU A 188 18.59 2.11 -14.49
CA GLU A 188 19.92 2.58 -14.07
C GLU A 188 19.80 3.77 -13.11
N PHE A 189 18.91 4.71 -13.40
CA PHE A 189 18.65 5.89 -12.58
C PHE A 189 18.08 5.52 -11.20
N LEU A 190 17.09 4.62 -11.16
CA LEU A 190 16.53 4.09 -9.92
C LEU A 190 17.60 3.38 -9.07
N SER A 191 18.41 2.55 -9.70
CA SER A 191 19.50 1.82 -9.04
C SER A 191 20.52 2.76 -8.40
N GLY A 192 20.90 3.84 -9.12
CA GLY A 192 21.81 4.84 -8.60
C GLY A 192 21.25 5.63 -7.42
N ILE A 193 19.94 5.94 -7.43
CA ILE A 193 19.27 6.58 -6.29
C ILE A 193 19.27 5.63 -5.08
N GLU A 194 18.88 4.39 -5.28
CA GLU A 194 18.73 3.43 -4.20
C GLU A 194 20.06 3.11 -3.55
N SER A 195 21.12 2.83 -4.34
CA SER A 195 22.48 2.58 -3.82
C SER A 195 22.96 3.72 -2.92
N ARG A 196 22.93 4.96 -3.43
CA ARG A 196 23.37 6.13 -2.65
C ARG A 196 22.61 6.30 -1.33
N ASN A 197 21.31 6.04 -1.34
CA ASN A 197 20.49 6.20 -0.14
C ASN A 197 20.68 5.05 0.85
N PHE A 198 20.94 3.84 0.38
CA PHE A 198 21.35 2.73 1.25
C PHE A 198 22.71 3.02 1.90
N GLU A 199 23.70 3.46 1.13
CA GLU A 199 25.03 3.83 1.64
C GLU A 199 24.93 4.95 2.70
N ARG A 200 24.10 5.97 2.44
CA ARG A 200 23.82 7.04 3.41
C ARG A 200 23.28 6.47 4.71
N LEU A 201 22.21 5.68 4.67
CA LEU A 201 21.59 5.10 5.85
C LEU A 201 22.51 4.10 6.57
N GLN A 202 23.30 3.32 5.83
CA GLN A 202 24.28 2.40 6.40
C GLN A 202 25.36 3.15 7.17
N SER A 203 25.85 4.28 6.62
CA SER A 203 26.81 5.12 7.28
C SER A 203 26.24 5.78 8.56
N GLU A 204 25.01 6.28 8.50
CA GLU A 204 24.32 6.85 9.67
C GLU A 204 24.06 5.78 10.74
N LEU A 205 23.66 4.56 10.34
CA LEU A 205 23.46 3.46 11.27
C LEU A 205 24.77 3.01 11.92
N LYS A 206 25.88 3.05 11.19
CA LYS A 206 27.21 2.81 11.77
C LYS A 206 27.55 3.82 12.86
N VAL A 207 27.33 5.12 12.62
CA VAL A 207 27.52 6.18 13.64
C VAL A 207 26.64 5.90 14.87
N PHE A 208 25.38 5.48 14.67
CA PHE A 208 24.50 5.08 15.76
C PHE A 208 25.07 3.92 16.57
N CYS A 209 25.61 2.88 15.92
CA CYS A 209 26.22 1.74 16.59
C CYS A 209 27.50 2.16 17.34
N ASP A 210 28.37 2.92 16.67
CA ASP A 210 29.65 3.37 17.25
C ASP A 210 29.47 4.23 18.51
N LYS A 211 28.34 4.94 18.63
CA LYS A 211 27.96 5.71 19.81
C LYS A 211 27.78 4.87 21.08
N HIS A 212 27.45 3.60 20.94
CA HIS A 212 27.34 2.68 22.08
C HIS A 212 28.71 2.23 22.63
N ASP A 213 29.81 2.55 21.93
CA ASP A 213 31.16 2.43 22.51
C ASP A 213 31.38 3.61 23.47
N TYR A 214 31.80 3.31 24.72
CA TYR A 214 32.05 4.30 25.77
C TYR A 214 33.03 5.42 25.36
N ARG A 215 33.92 5.14 24.43
CA ARG A 215 34.91 6.09 23.89
C ARG A 215 34.23 7.20 23.07
N ASN A 216 33.12 6.91 22.44
CA ASN A 216 32.37 7.80 21.54
C ASN A 216 31.13 8.41 22.24
N ALA A 217 30.91 8.14 23.52
CA ALA A 217 29.68 8.50 24.23
C ALA A 217 29.35 10.00 24.24
N ARG A 218 30.34 10.88 24.05
CA ARG A 218 30.18 12.35 24.05
C ARG A 218 29.90 12.95 22.67
N GLU A 219 30.10 12.19 21.60
CA GLU A 219 29.88 12.65 20.24
C GLU A 219 28.36 12.84 19.97
N PRO A 220 27.92 13.91 19.29
CA PRO A 220 26.51 14.09 18.95
C PRO A 220 26.09 13.09 17.88
N LEU A 221 24.87 12.53 17.99
CA LEU A 221 24.32 11.60 16.99
C LEU A 221 23.93 12.30 15.68
N GLY A 222 23.51 13.58 15.74
CA GLY A 222 23.07 14.31 14.55
C GLY A 222 22.01 13.54 13.75
N ASN A 223 22.25 13.37 12.48
CA ASN A 223 21.33 12.63 11.59
C ASN A 223 21.26 11.11 11.86
N ALA A 224 22.11 10.57 12.73
CA ALA A 224 22.12 9.14 13.05
C ALA A 224 21.09 8.77 14.14
N GLU A 225 20.49 9.74 14.83
CA GLU A 225 19.61 9.51 15.96
C GLU A 225 18.41 8.60 15.62
N ASP A 226 17.80 8.80 14.47
CA ASP A 226 16.65 8.03 13.99
C ASP A 226 17.00 7.03 12.86
N SER A 227 18.30 6.83 12.61
CA SER A 227 18.80 5.99 11.50
C SER A 227 18.27 4.55 11.56
N LEU A 228 18.16 3.96 12.75
CA LEU A 228 17.62 2.61 12.95
C LEU A 228 16.15 2.53 12.47
N LYS A 229 15.34 3.54 12.84
CA LYS A 229 13.94 3.61 12.40
C LYS A 229 13.85 3.76 10.88
N ARG A 230 14.61 4.69 10.30
CA ARG A 230 14.63 4.95 8.85
C ARG A 230 15.14 3.73 8.07
N MET A 231 16.16 3.04 8.57
CA MET A 231 16.61 1.79 7.96
C MET A 231 15.52 0.71 8.04
N GLY A 232 14.80 0.60 9.17
CA GLY A 232 13.65 -0.28 9.29
C GLY A 232 12.55 0.03 8.26
N GLU A 233 12.25 1.31 8.03
CA GLU A 233 11.31 1.75 6.99
C GLU A 233 11.80 1.39 5.58
N LYS A 234 13.11 1.43 5.31
CA LYS A 234 13.71 0.98 4.04
C LYS A 234 13.57 -0.52 3.83
N LEU A 235 13.87 -1.30 4.84
CA LEU A 235 13.85 -2.77 4.72
C LEU A 235 12.43 -3.34 4.66
N TYR A 236 11.54 -2.83 5.49
CA TYR A 236 10.23 -3.45 5.74
C TYR A 236 9.05 -2.62 5.28
N GLY A 237 9.28 -1.40 4.78
CA GLY A 237 8.25 -0.42 4.51
C GLY A 237 7.79 0.31 5.78
N LYS A 238 7.20 1.47 5.60
CA LYS A 238 6.66 2.25 6.72
C LYS A 238 5.39 1.57 7.25
N LYS A 239 5.41 1.20 8.52
CA LYS A 239 4.22 0.72 9.23
C LYS A 239 3.51 1.92 9.83
N TYR A 240 2.25 2.11 9.49
CA TYR A 240 1.39 3.11 10.11
C TYR A 240 0.64 2.41 11.26
N GLN A 241 0.79 2.98 12.44
CA GLN A 241 0.02 2.60 13.63
C GLN A 241 -1.30 3.34 13.65
#